data_c1b17c07e7e517ecb45b8fc2fd52182f
#
_entry.id   c1b17c07e7e517ecb45b8fc2fd52182f
#
_cell.length_a   1.000
_cell.length_b   1.000
_cell.length_c   1.000
_cell.angle_alpha   90.00
_cell.angle_beta   90.00
_cell.angle_gamma   90.00
#
_symmetry.space_group_name_H-M   'P 1'
#
loop_
_entity.id
_entity.type
_entity.pdbx_description
1 polymer ?
#
loop_
_entity_poly.entity_id
_entity_poly.type
_entity_poly.pdbx_seq_one_letter_code
_entity_poly.pdbx_strand_id
1 'polypeptide(L)'
;MSTPRPPIRGTGSRLVLDRGSMAPALALVGLLVAAGVSLALLFGGVNLPGSTGGDPGVQSGGDQRTPNPSVIFTPEPSADAPPPFVGTILFTQDGNLWSMEDEVVKQLTSAGTDAMPTWLPDGSGIVLVETRRRRTTIPYAGSVDDYILDYPVLVRVTPDGSSREVVKSGLYKLKGANNRYYFTWLLQPDVSPDGKTIAIVSDAPDPFEEDVRLSLLSAGGGDIKNLGVRQNRGLGHNDPTWSPDGKRIAFTYNAREGAIGAPRIATYTPATKKLKFLTSRGYAQPSWSPDGSLLAAVKTTGNGRDIVIVRASDGVMVERLTSDGRSFAPTWGPDGAGIAYLNLTAAGADLRLIQLGALGGPDGVPTVVDDIALTTDTRLDPESRPAGYVPPDLLPEPSASALPSASGAAESAAPAP
;
A
#
# COMPACT_ATOMS: atom_id res chain seq x y z
N MET A 1 -54.93 -36.50 8.12
CA MET A 1 -53.54 -36.97 7.94
C MET A 1 -52.94 -36.18 6.78
N SER A 2 -52.28 -35.12 7.07
CA SER A 2 -51.63 -34.23 6.08
C SER A 2 -50.16 -34.59 6.01
N THR A 3 -49.68 -34.98 4.85
CA THR A 3 -48.27 -35.24 4.54
C THR A 3 -47.49 -33.91 4.45
N PRO A 4 -46.32 -33.77 5.08
CA PRO A 4 -45.51 -32.55 4.97
C PRO A 4 -44.82 -32.50 3.60
N ARG A 5 -44.90 -31.36 2.92
CA ARG A 5 -44.13 -31.03 1.71
C ARG A 5 -42.63 -30.94 2.03
N PRO A 6 -41.75 -31.46 1.15
CA PRO A 6 -40.31 -31.27 1.32
C PRO A 6 -39.93 -29.82 0.99
N PRO A 7 -38.86 -29.29 1.64
CA PRO A 7 -38.38 -27.92 1.37
C PRO A 7 -37.78 -27.81 -0.03
N ILE A 8 -38.19 -26.77 -0.73
CA ILE A 8 -37.63 -26.37 -2.01
C ILE A 8 -36.17 -25.94 -1.79
N ARG A 9 -35.23 -26.78 -2.23
CA ARG A 9 -33.81 -26.39 -2.35
C ARG A 9 -33.72 -25.32 -3.43
N GLY A 10 -33.51 -24.08 -3.04
CA GLY A 10 -33.06 -23.02 -3.92
C GLY A 10 -31.68 -23.40 -4.47
N THR A 11 -31.61 -23.68 -5.76
CA THR A 11 -30.35 -23.79 -6.50
C THR A 11 -29.77 -22.41 -6.72
N GLY A 12 -29.24 -21.83 -5.65
CA GLY A 12 -28.25 -20.75 -5.77
C GLY A 12 -26.90 -21.41 -6.05
N SER A 13 -26.48 -21.44 -7.29
CA SER A 13 -25.12 -21.82 -7.67
C SER A 13 -24.17 -20.80 -7.06
N ARG A 14 -23.73 -21.03 -5.80
CA ARG A 14 -22.54 -20.39 -5.28
C ARG A 14 -21.36 -21.03 -6.03
N LEU A 15 -20.77 -20.29 -6.94
CA LEU A 15 -19.41 -20.55 -7.39
C LEU A 15 -18.52 -20.37 -6.15
N VAL A 16 -18.32 -21.44 -5.39
CA VAL A 16 -17.23 -21.56 -4.44
C VAL A 16 -15.98 -21.71 -5.33
N LEU A 17 -15.30 -20.61 -5.57
CA LEU A 17 -13.98 -20.63 -6.17
C LEU A 17 -13.04 -21.34 -5.20
N ASP A 18 -12.80 -22.63 -5.47
CA ASP A 18 -11.81 -23.40 -4.74
C ASP A 18 -10.43 -22.80 -5.05
N ARG A 19 -9.89 -22.03 -4.11
CA ARG A 19 -8.53 -21.45 -4.20
C ARG A 19 -7.46 -22.50 -4.46
N GLY A 20 -7.76 -23.76 -4.16
CA GLY A 20 -6.90 -24.88 -4.46
C GLY A 20 -6.75 -25.19 -5.93
N SER A 21 -7.76 -24.93 -6.74
CA SER A 21 -7.77 -25.24 -8.17
C SER A 21 -7.23 -24.11 -9.06
N MET A 22 -7.09 -22.92 -8.49
CA MET A 22 -6.70 -21.71 -9.21
C MET A 22 -5.37 -21.10 -8.72
N ALA A 23 -4.66 -21.80 -7.82
CA ALA A 23 -3.46 -21.24 -7.17
C ALA A 23 -2.40 -20.68 -8.15
N PRO A 24 -2.04 -21.31 -9.28
CA PRO A 24 -1.09 -20.68 -10.22
C PRO A 24 -1.74 -19.58 -11.08
N ALA A 25 -3.05 -19.68 -11.34
CA ALA A 25 -3.77 -18.63 -12.07
C ALA A 25 -4.16 -17.47 -11.15
N LEU A 26 -4.38 -17.72 -9.84
CA LEU A 26 -4.74 -16.69 -8.87
C LEU A 26 -3.54 -16.04 -8.18
N ALA A 27 -2.38 -16.71 -8.08
CA ALA A 27 -1.13 -16.01 -7.73
C ALA A 27 -0.75 -15.04 -8.86
N LEU A 28 -0.88 -15.45 -10.12
CA LEU A 28 -0.73 -14.55 -11.27
C LEU A 28 -1.89 -13.56 -11.39
N VAL A 29 -3.13 -13.96 -11.09
CA VAL A 29 -4.33 -13.10 -11.10
C VAL A 29 -4.45 -12.30 -9.83
N GLY A 30 -3.94 -12.76 -8.69
CA GLY A 30 -3.85 -11.93 -7.46
C GLY A 30 -2.75 -10.87 -7.58
N LEU A 31 -1.60 -11.22 -8.15
CA LEU A 31 -0.57 -10.26 -8.56
C LEU A 31 -1.07 -9.38 -9.71
N LEU A 32 -1.75 -9.97 -10.70
CA LEU A 32 -2.39 -9.25 -11.80
C LEU A 32 -3.72 -8.58 -11.40
N VAL A 33 -4.36 -8.95 -10.27
CA VAL A 33 -5.53 -8.22 -9.74
C VAL A 33 -5.09 -7.13 -8.78
N ALA A 34 -4.03 -7.28 -8.00
CA ALA A 34 -3.38 -6.14 -7.36
C ALA A 34 -2.73 -5.21 -8.42
N ALA A 35 -2.01 -5.75 -9.40
CA ALA A 35 -1.49 -5.03 -10.57
C ALA A 35 -2.58 -4.69 -11.58
N GLY A 36 -3.53 -5.53 -11.83
CA GLY A 36 -4.61 -5.30 -12.78
C GLY A 36 -5.75 -4.46 -12.23
N VAL A 37 -5.93 -4.32 -10.93
CA VAL A 37 -6.75 -3.26 -10.34
C VAL A 37 -6.00 -1.95 -10.36
N SER A 38 -4.72 -1.97 -10.12
CA SER A 38 -3.86 -0.83 -10.43
C SER A 38 -3.85 -0.56 -11.95
N LEU A 39 -3.76 -1.59 -12.80
CA LEU A 39 -3.69 -1.45 -14.25
C LEU A 39 -5.07 -1.23 -14.92
N ALA A 40 -6.16 -1.87 -14.50
CA ALA A 40 -7.51 -1.60 -15.02
C ALA A 40 -8.06 -0.25 -14.55
N LEU A 41 -7.60 0.24 -13.42
CA LEU A 41 -7.78 1.61 -13.03
C LEU A 41 -6.82 2.57 -13.80
N LEU A 42 -5.71 2.08 -14.37
CA LEU A 42 -4.78 2.86 -15.19
C LEU A 42 -5.27 3.04 -16.65
N PHE A 43 -5.93 2.05 -17.21
CA PHE A 43 -6.34 2.06 -18.62
C PHE A 43 -7.87 2.02 -18.76
N GLY A 44 -8.58 2.97 -18.17
CA GLY A 44 -10.01 3.12 -18.40
C GLY A 44 -10.34 3.01 -19.90
N GLY A 45 -10.74 1.79 -20.34
CA GLY A 45 -11.36 1.55 -21.63
C GLY A 45 -10.47 1.63 -22.86
N VAL A 46 -9.41 0.81 -22.97
CA VAL A 46 -8.79 0.54 -24.28
C VAL A 46 -9.37 -0.74 -24.84
N ASN A 47 -10.17 -0.62 -25.90
CA ASN A 47 -10.56 -1.72 -26.77
C ASN A 47 -9.31 -2.27 -27.46
N LEU A 48 -8.88 -3.48 -27.08
CA LEU A 48 -7.84 -4.20 -27.80
C LEU A 48 -8.42 -4.75 -29.11
N PRO A 49 -7.77 -4.53 -30.27
CA PRO A 49 -8.16 -5.18 -31.51
C PRO A 49 -7.86 -6.67 -31.42
N GLY A 50 -8.77 -7.51 -31.94
CA GLY A 50 -8.71 -8.95 -31.86
C GLY A 50 -7.43 -9.56 -32.42
N SER A 51 -6.82 -10.47 -31.66
CA SER A 51 -5.71 -11.31 -32.09
C SER A 51 -6.26 -12.55 -32.80
N THR A 52 -6.04 -12.64 -34.09
CA THR A 52 -6.13 -13.89 -34.87
C THR A 52 -4.88 -14.72 -34.60
N GLY A 53 -5.08 -16.04 -34.38
CA GLY A 53 -4.06 -16.95 -33.95
C GLY A 53 -2.92 -17.21 -34.96
N GLY A 54 -1.83 -17.69 -34.42
CA GLY A 54 -0.68 -18.23 -35.11
C GLY A 54 0.30 -18.78 -34.11
N ASP A 55 0.33 -20.09 -33.96
CA ASP A 55 1.30 -20.84 -33.18
C ASP A 55 2.65 -20.84 -33.90
N PRO A 56 3.77 -20.59 -33.27
CA PRO A 56 5.00 -21.23 -33.63
C PRO A 56 5.87 -21.68 -32.44
N GLY A 57 6.12 -22.99 -32.40
CA GLY A 57 7.40 -23.62 -32.14
C GLY A 57 8.23 -23.20 -30.94
N VAL A 58 8.21 -24.03 -29.90
CA VAL A 58 9.17 -24.04 -28.78
C VAL A 58 10.60 -24.26 -29.33
N GLN A 59 11.48 -23.29 -29.13
CA GLN A 59 12.92 -23.49 -29.10
C GLN A 59 13.45 -23.11 -27.71
N SER A 60 13.93 -24.14 -27.01
CA SER A 60 14.71 -24.00 -25.78
C SER A 60 16.10 -23.46 -26.11
N GLY A 61 16.34 -22.20 -25.78
CA GLY A 61 17.65 -21.59 -25.74
C GLY A 61 17.84 -20.90 -24.39
N GLY A 62 18.66 -21.51 -23.54
CA GLY A 62 19.04 -20.91 -22.27
C GLY A 62 19.89 -19.66 -22.49
N ASP A 63 19.32 -18.52 -22.26
CA ASP A 63 20.04 -17.26 -22.17
C ASP A 63 20.12 -16.85 -20.70
N GLN A 64 21.28 -17.11 -20.10
CA GLN A 64 21.67 -16.49 -18.84
C GLN A 64 21.89 -15.01 -19.11
N ARG A 65 20.82 -14.23 -19.08
CA ARG A 65 20.95 -12.78 -18.98
C ARG A 65 21.32 -12.45 -17.55
N THR A 66 22.60 -12.14 -17.34
CA THR A 66 23.01 -11.33 -16.20
C THR A 66 22.10 -10.08 -16.18
N PRO A 67 21.48 -9.74 -15.03
CA PRO A 67 20.71 -8.50 -14.94
C PRO A 67 21.69 -7.36 -15.22
N ASN A 68 21.46 -6.67 -16.33
CA ASN A 68 22.15 -5.41 -16.60
C ASN A 68 21.67 -4.45 -15.51
N PRO A 69 22.54 -3.89 -14.67
CA PRO A 69 22.09 -2.91 -13.69
C PRO A 69 21.43 -1.77 -14.47
N SER A 70 20.13 -1.59 -14.26
CA SER A 70 19.42 -0.43 -14.81
C SER A 70 20.15 0.79 -14.28
N VAL A 71 20.74 1.57 -15.18
CA VAL A 71 21.46 2.79 -14.81
C VAL A 71 20.40 3.73 -14.26
N ILE A 72 20.34 3.86 -12.94
CA ILE A 72 19.57 4.91 -12.29
C ILE A 72 20.33 6.19 -12.56
N PHE A 73 19.81 6.97 -13.51
CA PHE A 73 20.41 8.26 -13.85
C PHE A 73 19.89 9.27 -12.81
N THR A 74 20.70 9.58 -11.83
CA THR A 74 20.54 10.79 -11.03
C THR A 74 21.09 11.95 -11.85
N PRO A 75 20.38 13.08 -11.99
CA PRO A 75 20.98 14.29 -12.56
C PRO A 75 22.23 14.62 -11.72
N GLU A 76 23.33 15.02 -12.38
CA GLU A 76 24.52 15.47 -11.65
C GLU A 76 24.12 16.62 -10.72
N PRO A 77 24.32 16.46 -9.39
CA PRO A 77 23.98 17.52 -8.45
C PRO A 77 24.78 18.75 -8.76
N SER A 78 24.12 19.90 -8.86
CA SER A 78 24.82 21.18 -8.84
C SER A 78 25.49 21.30 -7.47
N ALA A 79 26.79 21.45 -7.42
CA ALA A 79 27.61 21.44 -6.20
C ALA A 79 27.18 22.46 -5.13
N ASP A 80 26.30 23.39 -5.46
CA ASP A 80 25.81 24.49 -4.60
C ASP A 80 24.30 24.44 -4.32
N ALA A 81 23.55 23.47 -4.86
CA ALA A 81 22.13 23.33 -4.58
C ALA A 81 21.92 22.45 -3.33
N PRO A 82 21.01 22.83 -2.39
CA PRO A 82 20.65 21.93 -1.31
C PRO A 82 20.04 20.63 -1.88
N PRO A 83 20.19 19.49 -1.18
CA PRO A 83 19.59 18.24 -1.64
C PRO A 83 18.07 18.40 -1.80
N PRO A 84 17.47 17.70 -2.80
CA PRO A 84 16.06 17.86 -3.13
C PRO A 84 15.12 17.41 -2.00
N PHE A 85 15.62 16.60 -1.08
CA PHE A 85 14.91 16.13 0.12
C PHE A 85 15.91 15.81 1.23
N VAL A 86 15.42 15.75 2.47
CA VAL A 86 16.20 15.35 3.65
C VAL A 86 15.80 13.94 4.06
N GLY A 87 16.80 13.12 4.44
CA GLY A 87 16.59 11.76 4.88
C GLY A 87 16.62 10.71 3.76
N THR A 88 15.91 9.60 3.94
CA THR A 88 15.98 8.42 3.07
C THR A 88 14.62 8.10 2.48
N ILE A 89 14.56 7.86 1.17
CA ILE A 89 13.39 7.34 0.46
C ILE A 89 13.65 5.89 0.08
N LEU A 90 12.75 4.98 0.47
CA LEU A 90 12.74 3.59 0.02
C LEU A 90 11.83 3.44 -1.19
N PHE A 91 12.24 2.55 -2.09
CA PHE A 91 11.43 2.09 -3.23
C PHE A 91 11.82 0.67 -3.60
N THR A 92 11.03 0.01 -4.45
CA THR A 92 11.34 -1.33 -4.93
C THR A 92 11.46 -1.36 -6.45
N GLN A 93 12.38 -2.19 -6.92
CA GLN A 93 12.59 -2.44 -8.33
C GLN A 93 12.95 -3.93 -8.54
N ASP A 94 12.24 -4.59 -9.44
CA ASP A 94 12.43 -6.01 -9.74
C ASP A 94 12.37 -6.89 -8.47
N GLY A 95 11.48 -6.56 -7.52
CA GLY A 95 11.33 -7.26 -6.26
C GLY A 95 12.51 -7.08 -5.29
N ASN A 96 13.33 -6.06 -5.45
CA ASN A 96 14.42 -5.72 -4.54
C ASN A 96 14.17 -4.37 -3.90
N LEU A 97 14.57 -4.25 -2.63
CA LEU A 97 14.51 -3.01 -1.89
C LEU A 97 15.73 -2.14 -2.19
N TRP A 98 15.47 -0.86 -2.43
CA TRP A 98 16.45 0.19 -2.68
C TRP A 98 16.20 1.37 -1.76
N SER A 99 17.24 2.10 -1.45
CA SER A 99 17.18 3.39 -0.75
C SER A 99 17.82 4.48 -1.59
N MET A 100 17.31 5.69 -1.43
CA MET A 100 17.91 6.93 -1.93
C MET A 100 18.09 7.89 -0.76
N GLU A 101 19.31 8.38 -0.59
CA GLU A 101 19.70 9.36 0.43
C GLU A 101 20.71 10.30 -0.20
N ASP A 102 20.51 11.62 -0.10
CA ASP A 102 21.37 12.62 -0.73
C ASP A 102 21.65 12.34 -2.23
N GLU A 103 20.61 11.92 -2.96
CA GLU A 103 20.70 11.49 -4.38
C GLU A 103 21.53 10.22 -4.62
N VAL A 104 22.09 9.61 -3.58
CA VAL A 104 22.83 8.35 -3.69
C VAL A 104 21.85 7.18 -3.58
N VAL A 105 21.80 6.37 -4.63
CA VAL A 105 20.97 5.17 -4.68
C VAL A 105 21.76 3.95 -4.26
N LYS A 106 21.19 3.15 -3.35
CA LYS A 106 21.78 1.93 -2.84
C LYS A 106 20.79 0.79 -2.89
N GLN A 107 21.18 -0.35 -3.44
CA GLN A 107 20.42 -1.58 -3.33
C GLN A 107 20.63 -2.20 -1.94
N LEU A 108 19.52 -2.44 -1.23
CA LEU A 108 19.55 -3.03 0.12
C LEU A 108 19.33 -4.54 0.10
N THR A 109 18.54 -5.06 -0.85
CA THR A 109 18.26 -6.49 -0.98
C THR A 109 18.40 -6.97 -2.41
N SER A 110 18.59 -8.29 -2.63
CA SER A 110 18.86 -8.86 -3.95
C SER A 110 18.13 -10.17 -4.24
N ALA A 111 17.11 -10.51 -3.45
CA ALA A 111 16.40 -11.78 -3.61
C ALA A 111 15.29 -11.75 -4.68
N GLY A 112 14.90 -10.58 -5.16
CA GLY A 112 13.81 -10.43 -6.14
C GLY A 112 12.43 -10.79 -5.60
N THR A 113 12.21 -10.65 -4.29
CA THR A 113 10.98 -11.12 -3.61
C THR A 113 10.36 -10.10 -2.69
N ASP A 114 10.96 -8.92 -2.55
CA ASP A 114 10.60 -7.89 -1.60
C ASP A 114 9.69 -6.82 -2.23
N ALA A 115 8.65 -6.40 -1.51
CA ALA A 115 7.70 -5.39 -1.95
C ALA A 115 7.11 -4.61 -0.76
N MET A 116 6.48 -3.48 -1.04
CA MET A 116 5.65 -2.71 -0.10
C MET A 116 6.39 -2.34 1.19
N PRO A 117 7.54 -1.65 1.12
CA PRO A 117 8.30 -1.27 2.31
C PRO A 117 7.61 -0.16 3.11
N THR A 118 7.80 -0.19 4.43
CA THR A 118 7.48 0.90 5.35
C THR A 118 8.54 0.98 6.44
N TRP A 119 8.88 2.19 6.88
CA TRP A 119 9.83 2.38 7.97
C TRP A 119 9.22 2.08 9.33
N LEU A 120 10.03 1.60 10.27
CA LEU A 120 9.74 1.79 11.69
C LEU A 120 9.90 3.28 12.02
N PRO A 121 9.04 3.86 12.87
CA PRO A 121 9.06 5.31 13.15
C PRO A 121 10.38 5.85 13.71
N ASP A 122 11.14 4.97 14.39
CA ASP A 122 12.46 5.30 14.96
C ASP A 122 13.64 5.06 14.00
N GLY A 123 13.35 4.66 12.75
CA GLY A 123 14.37 4.35 11.75
C GLY A 123 15.18 3.09 12.02
N SER A 124 14.87 2.33 13.08
CA SER A 124 15.64 1.13 13.46
C SER A 124 15.46 -0.06 12.53
N GLY A 125 14.51 0.01 11.58
CA GLY A 125 14.26 -1.05 10.63
C GLY A 125 13.17 -0.71 9.63
N ILE A 126 12.99 -1.62 8.70
CA ILE A 126 12.03 -1.57 7.60
C ILE A 126 11.15 -2.81 7.69
N VAL A 127 9.83 -2.63 7.63
CA VAL A 127 8.88 -3.73 7.46
C VAL A 127 8.50 -3.80 5.99
N LEU A 128 8.50 -5.00 5.42
CA LEU A 128 8.12 -5.22 4.03
C LEU A 128 7.44 -6.58 3.84
N VAL A 129 6.88 -6.79 2.66
CA VAL A 129 6.30 -8.07 2.24
C VAL A 129 7.31 -8.82 1.40
N GLU A 130 7.72 -10.01 1.86
CA GLU A 130 8.55 -10.95 1.11
C GLU A 130 7.66 -12.06 0.52
N THR A 131 7.80 -12.36 -0.77
CA THR A 131 7.14 -13.50 -1.40
C THR A 131 8.00 -14.75 -1.24
N ARG A 132 7.47 -15.78 -0.58
CA ARG A 132 8.13 -17.09 -0.43
C ARG A 132 7.41 -18.18 -1.18
N ARG A 133 8.12 -19.27 -1.46
CA ARG A 133 7.60 -20.43 -2.19
C ARG A 133 7.48 -21.68 -1.31
N ARG A 134 6.38 -22.42 -1.50
CA ARG A 134 6.16 -23.70 -0.82
C ARG A 134 5.52 -24.70 -1.77
N ARG A 135 6.06 -25.91 -1.85
CA ARG A 135 5.35 -27.04 -2.50
C ARG A 135 4.16 -27.44 -1.63
N THR A 136 3.03 -27.61 -2.24
CA THR A 136 1.76 -28.03 -1.62
C THR A 136 1.03 -28.99 -2.55
N THR A 137 0.06 -29.73 -2.03
CA THR A 137 -0.85 -30.55 -2.83
C THR A 137 -2.23 -29.94 -2.81
N ILE A 138 -2.88 -29.88 -3.97
CA ILE A 138 -4.21 -29.31 -4.11
C ILE A 138 -5.12 -30.32 -4.78
N PRO A 139 -6.29 -30.69 -4.18
CA PRO A 139 -7.29 -31.53 -4.83
C PRO A 139 -8.03 -30.72 -5.88
N TYR A 140 -8.07 -31.22 -7.10
CA TYR A 140 -8.83 -30.65 -8.19
C TYR A 140 -9.47 -31.75 -9.04
N ALA A 141 -10.78 -31.66 -9.29
CA ALA A 141 -11.52 -32.55 -10.17
C ALA A 141 -11.31 -34.07 -9.92
N GLY A 142 -11.06 -34.47 -8.65
CA GLY A 142 -10.83 -35.87 -8.26
C GLY A 142 -9.37 -36.32 -8.29
N SER A 143 -8.45 -35.47 -8.72
CA SER A 143 -7.00 -35.68 -8.62
C SER A 143 -6.40 -34.87 -7.44
N VAL A 144 -5.19 -35.18 -7.07
CA VAL A 144 -4.39 -34.40 -6.12
C VAL A 144 -3.06 -34.09 -6.80
N ASP A 145 -2.89 -32.83 -7.15
CA ASP A 145 -1.74 -32.41 -7.92
C ASP A 145 -0.74 -31.61 -7.06
N ASP A 146 0.54 -31.68 -7.41
CA ASP A 146 1.61 -30.91 -6.80
C ASP A 146 1.60 -29.48 -7.35
N TYR A 147 1.64 -28.50 -6.46
CA TYR A 147 1.70 -27.08 -6.79
C TYR A 147 2.86 -26.39 -6.08
N ILE A 148 3.34 -25.31 -6.68
CA ILE A 148 4.20 -24.32 -6.01
C ILE A 148 3.32 -23.14 -5.63
N LEU A 149 3.20 -22.92 -4.33
CA LEU A 149 2.43 -21.84 -3.74
C LEU A 149 3.34 -20.67 -3.45
N ASP A 150 3.09 -19.53 -4.06
CA ASP A 150 3.70 -18.26 -3.69
C ASP A 150 2.85 -17.61 -2.60
N TYR A 151 3.47 -17.25 -1.47
CA TYR A 151 2.76 -16.74 -0.30
C TYR A 151 3.48 -15.58 0.35
N PRO A 152 2.75 -14.59 0.91
CA PRO A 152 3.36 -13.43 1.54
C PRO A 152 3.88 -13.75 2.94
N VAL A 153 4.97 -13.10 3.28
CA VAL A 153 5.56 -13.07 4.63
C VAL A 153 5.90 -11.63 4.98
N LEU A 154 5.41 -11.12 6.09
CA LEU A 154 5.90 -9.87 6.64
C LEU A 154 7.24 -10.12 7.30
N VAL A 155 8.24 -9.36 6.90
CA VAL A 155 9.58 -9.40 7.47
C VAL A 155 9.99 -8.00 7.95
N ARG A 156 10.81 -7.98 8.99
CA ARG A 156 11.55 -6.79 9.40
C ARG A 156 12.98 -6.93 8.89
N VAL A 157 13.50 -5.88 8.28
CA VAL A 157 14.84 -5.80 7.72
C VAL A 157 15.57 -4.66 8.39
N THR A 158 16.87 -4.82 8.66
CA THR A 158 17.72 -3.71 9.14
C THR A 158 17.81 -2.61 8.07
N PRO A 159 18.06 -1.34 8.46
CA PRO A 159 18.12 -0.23 7.49
C PRO A 159 19.14 -0.44 6.36
N ASP A 160 20.20 -1.18 6.61
CA ASP A 160 21.24 -1.55 5.63
C ASP A 160 20.92 -2.80 4.79
N GLY A 161 19.80 -3.48 5.06
CA GLY A 161 19.37 -4.69 4.37
C GLY A 161 20.10 -5.99 4.80
N SER A 162 21.06 -5.92 5.74
CA SER A 162 21.97 -7.03 6.08
C SER A 162 21.29 -8.16 6.87
N SER A 163 20.24 -7.87 7.61
CA SER A 163 19.54 -8.85 8.46
C SER A 163 18.04 -8.77 8.26
N ARG A 164 17.37 -9.93 8.38
CA ARG A 164 15.90 -9.96 8.32
C ARG A 164 15.30 -10.95 9.33
N GLU A 165 14.18 -10.57 9.89
CA GLU A 165 13.40 -11.32 10.86
C GLU A 165 11.96 -11.49 10.34
N VAL A 166 11.38 -12.67 10.54
CA VAL A 166 9.97 -12.93 10.20
C VAL A 166 9.06 -12.35 11.28
N VAL A 167 8.22 -11.41 10.90
CA VAL A 167 7.16 -10.86 11.76
C VAL A 167 5.92 -11.76 11.70
N LYS A 168 5.48 -12.11 10.47
CA LYS A 168 4.31 -12.94 10.26
C LYS A 168 4.39 -13.69 8.94
N SER A 169 4.14 -15.00 8.96
CA SER A 169 3.92 -15.76 7.74
C SER A 169 2.44 -15.82 7.39
N GLY A 170 2.10 -15.59 6.13
CA GLY A 170 0.77 -15.86 5.60
C GLY A 170 0.48 -17.34 5.44
N LEU A 171 1.52 -18.19 5.35
CA LEU A 171 1.37 -19.63 5.15
C LEU A 171 0.76 -20.32 6.37
N TYR A 172 -0.23 -21.18 6.14
CA TYR A 172 -0.78 -22.06 7.17
C TYR A 172 -1.05 -23.45 6.60
N LYS A 173 -1.06 -24.45 7.50
CA LYS A 173 -1.36 -25.84 7.17
C LYS A 173 -2.81 -26.16 7.51
N LEU A 174 -3.54 -26.77 6.58
CA LEU A 174 -4.89 -27.21 6.82
C LEU A 174 -4.91 -28.39 7.82
N LYS A 175 -5.73 -28.27 8.88
CA LYS A 175 -5.87 -29.35 9.87
C LYS A 175 -6.36 -30.64 9.20
N GLY A 176 -5.70 -31.77 9.51
CA GLY A 176 -6.09 -33.09 9.02
C GLY A 176 -5.68 -33.42 7.58
N ALA A 177 -4.99 -32.50 6.89
CA ALA A 177 -4.53 -32.71 5.53
C ALA A 177 -3.00 -32.82 5.47
N ASN A 178 -2.49 -33.96 4.95
CA ASN A 178 -1.06 -34.15 4.72
C ASN A 178 -0.62 -33.26 3.55
N ASN A 179 0.45 -32.48 3.76
CA ASN A 179 1.09 -31.63 2.74
C ASN A 179 0.20 -30.58 2.07
N ARG A 180 -0.93 -30.20 2.67
CA ARG A 180 -1.79 -29.13 2.16
C ARG A 180 -1.51 -27.85 2.90
N TYR A 181 -0.97 -26.88 2.19
CA TYR A 181 -0.69 -25.54 2.65
C TYR A 181 -1.54 -24.55 1.87
N TYR A 182 -2.01 -23.53 2.56
CA TYR A 182 -2.72 -22.38 2.03
C TYR A 182 -2.08 -21.13 2.58
N PHE A 183 -2.49 -19.96 2.11
CA PHE A 183 -2.03 -18.71 2.69
C PHE A 183 -3.16 -17.72 2.87
N THR A 184 -2.93 -16.79 3.76
CA THR A 184 -3.70 -15.56 3.91
C THR A 184 -2.87 -14.40 3.36
N TRP A 185 -3.53 -13.42 2.76
CA TRP A 185 -2.88 -12.22 2.26
C TRP A 185 -2.34 -11.38 3.42
N LEU A 186 -1.15 -10.85 3.25
CA LEU A 186 -0.50 -9.87 4.12
C LEU A 186 0.05 -8.79 3.19
N LEU A 187 -0.66 -7.68 3.04
CA LEU A 187 -0.34 -6.67 2.04
C LEU A 187 -0.29 -5.28 2.66
N GLN A 188 0.51 -4.42 2.04
CA GLN A 188 0.54 -2.97 2.29
C GLN A 188 0.67 -2.61 3.77
N PRO A 189 1.74 -3.05 4.44
CA PRO A 189 1.97 -2.73 5.84
C PRO A 189 2.20 -1.23 6.04
N ASP A 190 1.67 -0.69 7.14
CA ASP A 190 2.00 0.66 7.62
C ASP A 190 2.12 0.61 9.15
N VAL A 191 3.27 1.07 9.68
CA VAL A 191 3.57 0.98 11.10
C VAL A 191 3.01 2.17 11.84
N SER A 192 2.34 1.92 12.99
CA SER A 192 1.82 3.00 13.84
C SER A 192 2.94 3.90 14.36
N PRO A 193 2.69 5.20 14.63
CA PRO A 193 3.71 6.15 15.09
C PRO A 193 4.42 5.74 16.39
N ASP A 194 3.78 4.90 17.23
CA ASP A 194 4.40 4.36 18.44
C ASP A 194 5.23 3.08 18.20
N GLY A 195 5.35 2.63 16.96
CA GLY A 195 6.11 1.45 16.54
C GLY A 195 5.52 0.10 16.98
N LYS A 196 4.33 0.05 17.59
CA LYS A 196 3.82 -1.17 18.23
C LYS A 196 2.84 -1.97 17.40
N THR A 197 2.20 -1.34 16.42
CA THR A 197 1.11 -1.93 15.65
C THR A 197 1.33 -1.71 14.17
N ILE A 198 1.09 -2.73 13.36
CA ILE A 198 1.13 -2.65 11.91
C ILE A 198 -0.32 -2.72 11.40
N ALA A 199 -0.75 -1.73 10.64
CA ALA A 199 -1.95 -1.81 9.82
C ALA A 199 -1.61 -2.58 8.54
N ILE A 200 -2.46 -3.52 8.15
CA ILE A 200 -2.33 -4.33 6.94
C ILE A 200 -3.70 -4.52 6.31
N VAL A 201 -3.72 -4.97 5.08
CA VAL A 201 -4.91 -5.57 4.48
C VAL A 201 -4.72 -7.08 4.37
N SER A 202 -5.71 -7.83 4.84
CA SER A 202 -5.65 -9.29 4.96
C SER A 202 -7.04 -9.89 4.87
N ASP A 203 -7.13 -11.11 4.34
CA ASP A 203 -8.33 -11.94 4.32
C ASP A 203 -8.43 -12.89 5.54
N ALA A 204 -7.52 -12.74 6.51
CA ALA A 204 -7.60 -13.47 7.77
C ALA A 204 -8.79 -12.99 8.63
N PRO A 205 -9.42 -13.85 9.45
CA PRO A 205 -9.12 -15.25 9.68
C PRO A 205 -9.77 -16.22 8.66
N ASP A 206 -10.65 -15.74 7.79
CA ASP A 206 -11.47 -16.58 6.90
C ASP A 206 -11.13 -16.36 5.41
N PRO A 207 -9.95 -16.82 4.96
CA PRO A 207 -9.43 -16.50 3.63
C PRO A 207 -10.26 -17.08 2.47
N PHE A 208 -11.20 -17.99 2.74
CA PHE A 208 -12.08 -18.58 1.72
C PHE A 208 -13.43 -17.88 1.57
N GLU A 209 -13.83 -17.09 2.56
CA GLU A 209 -15.15 -16.47 2.60
C GLU A 209 -15.12 -14.96 2.41
N GLU A 210 -13.95 -14.35 2.60
CA GLU A 210 -13.80 -12.91 2.66
C GLU A 210 -12.71 -12.38 1.73
N ASP A 211 -12.89 -11.15 1.28
CA ASP A 211 -11.89 -10.39 0.57
C ASP A 211 -10.93 -9.71 1.56
N VAL A 212 -9.80 -9.14 1.06
CA VAL A 212 -8.84 -8.45 1.92
C VAL A 212 -9.49 -7.25 2.64
N ARG A 213 -9.26 -7.15 3.93
CA ARG A 213 -9.82 -6.11 4.80
C ARG A 213 -8.77 -5.47 5.69
N LEU A 214 -9.06 -4.24 6.09
CA LEU A 214 -8.25 -3.54 7.08
C LEU A 214 -8.15 -4.37 8.36
N SER A 215 -6.93 -4.68 8.74
CA SER A 215 -6.58 -5.53 9.88
C SER A 215 -5.39 -4.97 10.63
N LEU A 216 -5.20 -5.37 11.86
CA LEU A 216 -4.06 -4.99 12.69
C LEU A 216 -3.26 -6.22 13.08
N LEU A 217 -1.95 -6.01 13.20
CA LEU A 217 -0.97 -6.97 13.70
C LEU A 217 -0.04 -6.25 14.67
N SER A 218 0.40 -6.94 15.74
CA SER A 218 1.49 -6.41 16.57
C SER A 218 2.80 -6.35 15.77
N ALA A 219 3.59 -5.31 15.95
CA ALA A 219 4.90 -5.19 15.32
C ALA A 219 5.88 -6.30 15.74
N GLY A 220 5.66 -6.96 16.88
CA GLY A 220 6.35 -8.17 17.31
C GLY A 220 5.76 -9.48 16.76
N GLY A 221 4.78 -9.42 15.87
CA GLY A 221 4.09 -10.60 15.34
C GLY A 221 2.86 -10.99 16.15
N GLY A 222 2.36 -12.21 15.93
CA GLY A 222 1.17 -12.76 16.60
C GLY A 222 -0.04 -12.90 15.67
N ASP A 223 -1.25 -12.81 16.22
CA ASP A 223 -2.48 -13.01 15.47
C ASP A 223 -2.93 -11.74 14.74
N ILE A 224 -3.47 -11.93 13.55
CA ILE A 224 -4.07 -10.86 12.76
C ILE A 224 -5.44 -10.56 13.32
N LYS A 225 -5.67 -9.32 13.69
CA LYS A 225 -6.96 -8.82 14.19
C LYS A 225 -7.69 -8.08 13.08
N ASN A 226 -8.70 -8.72 12.50
CA ASN A 226 -9.62 -8.04 11.62
C ASN A 226 -10.41 -6.98 12.42
N LEU A 227 -10.49 -5.78 11.88
CA LEU A 227 -11.16 -4.66 12.54
C LEU A 227 -12.68 -4.67 12.39
N GLY A 228 -13.23 -5.64 11.65
CA GLY A 228 -14.67 -5.74 11.39
C GLY A 228 -15.23 -4.58 10.57
N VAL A 229 -14.37 -3.86 9.86
CA VAL A 229 -14.80 -2.80 8.94
C VAL A 229 -15.60 -3.45 7.83
N ARG A 230 -16.87 -3.07 7.71
CA ARG A 230 -17.75 -3.62 6.68
C ARG A 230 -17.17 -3.29 5.31
N GLN A 231 -17.05 -4.30 4.47
CA GLN A 231 -16.71 -4.13 3.06
C GLN A 231 -17.97 -4.26 2.20
N ASN A 232 -17.95 -3.61 1.06
CA ASN A 232 -18.83 -4.00 -0.03
C ASN A 232 -18.20 -5.21 -0.72
N ARG A 233 -18.99 -6.16 -1.22
CA ARG A 233 -18.48 -7.27 -2.02
C ARG A 233 -17.72 -6.69 -3.21
N GLY A 234 -16.42 -6.93 -3.29
CA GLY A 234 -15.54 -6.40 -4.31
C GLY A 234 -14.08 -6.51 -3.86
N LEU A 235 -13.23 -5.58 -4.24
CA LEU A 235 -11.78 -5.62 -4.03
C LEU A 235 -11.33 -5.29 -2.59
N GLY A 236 -12.24 -5.27 -1.63
CA GLY A 236 -11.92 -5.06 -0.22
C GLY A 236 -11.40 -3.66 0.12
N HIS A 237 -10.36 -3.61 0.93
CA HIS A 237 -9.67 -2.38 1.35
C HIS A 237 -8.22 -2.41 0.88
N ASN A 238 -7.62 -1.23 0.65
CA ASN A 238 -6.21 -1.09 0.25
C ASN A 238 -5.58 0.15 0.89
N ASP A 239 -4.27 0.22 0.82
CA ASP A 239 -3.43 1.38 1.15
C ASP A 239 -3.70 1.97 2.55
N PRO A 240 -3.70 1.16 3.62
CA PRO A 240 -3.87 1.69 4.96
C PRO A 240 -2.68 2.60 5.32
N THR A 241 -2.97 3.68 6.04
CA THR A 241 -1.93 4.56 6.58
C THR A 241 -2.38 5.17 7.90
N TRP A 242 -1.51 5.14 8.93
CA TRP A 242 -1.77 5.71 10.23
C TRP A 242 -1.69 7.23 10.21
N SER A 243 -2.60 7.89 10.90
CA SER A 243 -2.45 9.31 11.19
C SER A 243 -1.25 9.55 12.13
N PRO A 244 -0.54 10.69 12.04
CA PRO A 244 0.64 10.97 12.86
C PRO A 244 0.37 10.91 14.36
N ASP A 245 -0.87 11.19 14.79
CA ASP A 245 -1.29 11.10 16.20
C ASP A 245 -1.63 9.65 16.64
N GLY A 246 -1.50 8.65 15.75
CA GLY A 246 -1.78 7.24 16.02
C GLY A 246 -3.24 6.90 16.29
N LYS A 247 -4.17 7.83 16.10
CA LYS A 247 -5.58 7.63 16.50
C LYS A 247 -6.46 7.11 15.36
N ARG A 248 -6.09 7.36 14.10
CA ARG A 248 -6.88 7.03 12.92
C ARG A 248 -6.04 6.28 11.89
N ILE A 249 -6.72 5.48 11.08
CA ILE A 249 -6.15 4.85 9.90
C ILE A 249 -6.96 5.36 8.71
N ALA A 250 -6.32 6.01 7.75
CA ALA A 250 -6.91 6.28 6.44
C ALA A 250 -6.63 5.10 5.51
N PHE A 251 -7.54 4.82 4.59
CA PHE A 251 -7.37 3.71 3.65
C PHE A 251 -8.28 3.87 2.44
N THR A 252 -7.95 3.16 1.38
CA THR A 252 -8.79 3.04 0.18
C THR A 252 -9.92 2.06 0.44
N TYR A 253 -11.15 2.54 0.41
CA TYR A 253 -12.38 1.76 0.49
C TYR A 253 -12.91 1.51 -0.90
N ASN A 254 -12.77 0.28 -1.41
CA ASN A 254 -13.18 -0.06 -2.76
C ASN A 254 -14.69 -0.14 -2.92
N ALA A 255 -15.17 0.01 -4.14
CA ALA A 255 -16.58 -0.07 -4.44
C ALA A 255 -17.09 -1.51 -4.48
N ARG A 256 -18.43 -1.66 -4.40
CA ARG A 256 -19.09 -2.96 -4.34
C ARG A 256 -18.82 -3.85 -5.57
N GLU A 257 -18.58 -3.27 -6.73
CA GLU A 257 -18.53 -3.95 -8.01
C GLU A 257 -17.12 -3.95 -8.62
N GLY A 258 -16.10 -3.98 -7.76
CA GLY A 258 -14.71 -4.07 -8.21
C GLY A 258 -14.29 -2.95 -9.15
N ALA A 259 -13.78 -3.31 -10.31
CA ALA A 259 -13.26 -2.36 -11.29
C ALA A 259 -14.28 -1.35 -11.84
N ILE A 260 -15.57 -1.57 -11.67
CA ILE A 260 -16.63 -0.70 -12.19
C ILE A 260 -16.95 0.44 -11.23
N GLY A 261 -16.70 0.26 -9.92
CA GLY A 261 -16.98 1.27 -8.92
C GLY A 261 -15.75 2.07 -8.54
N ALA A 262 -15.84 3.39 -8.57
CA ALA A 262 -14.75 4.24 -8.11
C ALA A 262 -14.54 4.13 -6.59
N PRO A 263 -13.28 3.95 -6.11
CA PRO A 263 -12.95 3.91 -4.69
C PRO A 263 -13.16 5.27 -4.01
N ARG A 264 -13.05 5.28 -2.69
CA ARG A 264 -13.00 6.52 -1.89
C ARG A 264 -12.11 6.33 -0.68
N ILE A 265 -11.61 7.39 -0.13
CA ILE A 265 -10.87 7.35 1.12
C ILE A 265 -11.86 7.28 2.28
N ALA A 266 -11.60 6.34 3.18
CA ALA A 266 -12.26 6.23 4.46
C ALA A 266 -11.24 6.37 5.59
N THR A 267 -11.69 6.76 6.77
CA THR A 267 -10.89 6.75 8.00
C THR A 267 -11.57 5.85 9.04
N TYR A 268 -10.75 5.11 9.76
CA TYR A 268 -11.19 4.27 10.87
C TYR A 268 -10.48 4.67 12.16
N THR A 269 -11.23 4.76 13.25
CA THR A 269 -10.70 5.05 14.59
C THR A 269 -10.76 3.78 15.43
N PRO A 270 -9.64 3.07 15.66
CA PRO A 270 -9.63 1.77 16.35
C PRO A 270 -10.22 1.83 17.76
N ALA A 271 -9.96 2.89 18.53
CA ALA A 271 -10.43 3.04 19.90
C ALA A 271 -11.96 3.10 20.02
N THR A 272 -12.63 3.73 19.06
CA THR A 272 -14.10 3.89 19.07
C THR A 272 -14.81 3.01 18.05
N LYS A 273 -14.05 2.26 17.23
CA LYS A 273 -14.55 1.46 16.10
C LYS A 273 -15.37 2.26 15.10
N LYS A 274 -15.07 3.56 14.97
CA LYS A 274 -15.84 4.47 14.10
C LYS A 274 -15.24 4.51 12.70
N LEU A 275 -16.04 4.19 11.69
CA LEU A 275 -15.76 4.37 10.28
C LEU A 275 -16.35 5.72 9.82
N LYS A 276 -15.56 6.52 9.09
CA LYS A 276 -16.00 7.73 8.39
C LYS A 276 -15.56 7.65 6.94
N PHE A 277 -16.47 7.81 6.01
CA PHE A 277 -16.13 8.07 4.62
C PHE A 277 -15.68 9.53 4.49
N LEU A 278 -14.41 9.72 4.17
CA LEU A 278 -13.80 11.04 4.17
C LEU A 278 -14.08 11.77 2.85
N THR A 279 -13.83 11.11 1.71
CA THR A 279 -13.98 11.73 0.39
C THR A 279 -15.23 11.24 -0.35
N SER A 280 -15.59 11.93 -1.40
CA SER A 280 -16.44 11.41 -2.46
C SER A 280 -15.74 10.26 -3.19
N ARG A 281 -16.39 9.66 -4.20
CA ARG A 281 -15.79 8.58 -5.02
C ARG A 281 -14.73 9.13 -5.97
N GLY A 282 -13.80 8.26 -6.38
CA GLY A 282 -12.70 8.55 -7.28
C GLY A 282 -11.41 8.95 -6.57
N TYR A 283 -11.27 8.68 -5.29
CA TYR A 283 -10.06 8.91 -4.51
C TYR A 283 -9.51 7.60 -3.95
N ALA A 284 -8.17 7.48 -3.91
CA ALA A 284 -7.46 6.31 -3.43
C ALA A 284 -6.07 6.68 -2.87
N GLN A 285 -5.36 5.72 -2.32
CA GLN A 285 -3.96 5.80 -1.91
C GLN A 285 -3.65 7.01 -1.02
N PRO A 286 -4.29 7.13 0.15
CA PRO A 286 -4.04 8.24 1.06
C PRO A 286 -2.64 8.18 1.68
N SER A 287 -2.03 9.34 1.95
CA SER A 287 -0.84 9.52 2.77
C SER A 287 -1.00 10.79 3.60
N TRP A 288 -0.84 10.69 4.92
CA TRP A 288 -1.02 11.82 5.83
C TRP A 288 0.13 12.82 5.75
N SER A 289 -0.19 14.11 5.86
CA SER A 289 0.81 15.12 6.21
C SER A 289 1.31 14.91 7.65
N PRO A 290 2.55 15.30 7.98
CA PRO A 290 3.13 15.06 9.30
C PRO A 290 2.34 15.71 10.45
N ASP A 291 1.65 16.81 10.20
CA ASP A 291 0.77 17.48 11.16
C ASP A 291 -0.64 16.88 11.24
N GLY A 292 -0.98 15.96 10.34
CA GLY A 292 -2.28 15.29 10.28
C GLY A 292 -3.44 16.16 9.81
N SER A 293 -3.18 17.34 9.29
CA SER A 293 -4.22 18.27 8.79
C SER A 293 -4.65 17.98 7.37
N LEU A 294 -3.77 17.37 6.57
CA LEU A 294 -3.95 17.09 5.15
C LEU A 294 -3.69 15.61 4.83
N LEU A 295 -4.12 15.22 3.63
CA LEU A 295 -3.75 13.96 2.99
C LEU A 295 -3.34 14.24 1.56
N ALA A 296 -2.21 13.70 1.13
CA ALA A 296 -1.94 13.45 -0.28
C ALA A 296 -2.75 12.23 -0.71
N ALA A 297 -3.32 12.27 -1.90
CA ALA A 297 -4.15 11.19 -2.40
C ALA A 297 -4.12 11.13 -3.92
N VAL A 298 -4.50 9.99 -4.47
CA VAL A 298 -4.75 9.83 -5.90
C VAL A 298 -6.20 10.20 -6.20
N LYS A 299 -6.41 11.05 -7.20
CA LYS A 299 -7.71 11.37 -7.79
C LYS A 299 -7.80 10.79 -9.19
N THR A 300 -8.79 9.97 -9.45
CA THR A 300 -9.12 9.54 -10.81
C THR A 300 -9.84 10.67 -11.54
N THR A 301 -9.32 11.04 -12.68
CA THR A 301 -9.83 12.08 -13.59
C THR A 301 -10.18 11.50 -14.96
N GLY A 302 -10.73 12.28 -15.86
CA GLY A 302 -10.98 11.82 -17.24
C GLY A 302 -9.72 11.47 -18.02
N ASN A 303 -8.54 11.98 -17.60
CA ASN A 303 -7.26 11.75 -18.25
C ASN A 303 -6.41 10.67 -17.54
N GLY A 304 -6.90 10.05 -16.46
CA GLY A 304 -6.17 9.06 -15.70
C GLY A 304 -6.12 9.40 -14.20
N ARG A 305 -4.93 9.47 -13.62
CA ARG A 305 -4.73 9.65 -12.17
C ARG A 305 -3.78 10.80 -11.89
N ASP A 306 -4.14 11.59 -10.92
CA ASP A 306 -3.35 12.71 -10.45
C ASP A 306 -3.21 12.72 -8.94
N ILE A 307 -2.11 13.29 -8.45
CA ILE A 307 -1.92 13.55 -7.03
C ILE A 307 -2.66 14.83 -6.66
N VAL A 308 -3.40 14.76 -5.57
CA VAL A 308 -4.16 15.89 -5.02
C VAL A 308 -3.95 15.98 -3.51
N ILE A 309 -4.17 17.16 -2.96
CA ILE A 309 -4.27 17.39 -1.51
C ILE A 309 -5.74 17.42 -1.10
N VAL A 310 -6.03 16.72 -0.01
CA VAL A 310 -7.37 16.63 0.59
C VAL A 310 -7.28 17.05 2.05
N ARG A 311 -8.21 17.89 2.50
CA ARG A 311 -8.30 18.28 3.93
C ARG A 311 -8.78 17.09 4.78
N ALA A 312 -8.05 16.77 5.85
CA ALA A 312 -8.31 15.60 6.69
C ALA A 312 -9.58 15.72 7.55
N SER A 313 -10.07 16.92 7.79
CA SER A 313 -11.26 17.17 8.62
C SER A 313 -12.57 16.85 7.89
N ASP A 314 -12.68 17.19 6.60
CA ASP A 314 -13.91 17.14 5.82
C ASP A 314 -13.79 16.41 4.47
N GLY A 315 -12.58 16.13 3.99
CA GLY A 315 -12.35 15.43 2.74
C GLY A 315 -12.46 16.29 1.49
N VAL A 316 -12.47 17.60 1.65
CA VAL A 316 -12.47 18.54 0.53
C VAL A 316 -11.10 18.55 -0.14
N MET A 317 -11.08 18.42 -1.47
CA MET A 317 -9.87 18.61 -2.27
C MET A 317 -9.52 20.10 -2.25
N VAL A 318 -8.31 20.42 -1.80
CA VAL A 318 -7.83 21.81 -1.66
C VAL A 318 -6.83 22.18 -2.76
N GLU A 319 -6.11 21.19 -3.30
CA GLU A 319 -5.11 21.43 -4.35
C GLU A 319 -4.98 20.21 -5.27
N ARG A 320 -4.61 20.42 -6.53
CA ARG A 320 -4.22 19.38 -7.49
C ARG A 320 -2.76 19.58 -7.86
N LEU A 321 -1.92 18.63 -7.49
CA LEU A 321 -0.47 18.75 -7.61
C LEU A 321 0.05 18.29 -8.97
N THR A 322 -0.58 17.28 -9.59
CA THR A 322 -0.20 16.78 -10.93
C THR A 322 -1.39 16.79 -11.88
N SER A 323 -1.12 16.80 -13.19
CA SER A 323 -2.16 16.86 -14.22
C SER A 323 -1.87 16.00 -15.46
N ASP A 324 -0.88 15.12 -15.36
CA ASP A 324 -0.41 14.27 -16.46
C ASP A 324 -1.22 12.97 -16.61
N GLY A 325 -2.09 12.65 -15.68
CA GLY A 325 -2.92 11.46 -15.67
C GLY A 325 -2.18 10.16 -15.35
N ARG A 326 -0.91 10.22 -14.92
CA ARG A 326 -0.02 9.07 -14.74
C ARG A 326 0.58 8.95 -13.35
N SER A 327 0.20 9.84 -12.44
CA SER A 327 0.75 9.97 -11.10
C SER A 327 -0.01 9.14 -10.08
N PHE A 328 0.69 8.39 -9.21
CA PHE A 328 0.09 7.49 -8.22
C PHE A 328 1.04 7.21 -7.04
N ALA A 329 0.57 6.48 -6.02
CA ALA A 329 1.31 6.06 -4.83
C ALA A 329 2.02 7.21 -4.10
N PRO A 330 1.33 8.32 -3.75
CA PRO A 330 1.95 9.41 -3.04
C PRO A 330 2.34 9.01 -1.63
N THR A 331 3.49 9.53 -1.18
CA THR A 331 3.95 9.44 0.20
C THR A 331 4.44 10.79 0.65
N TRP A 332 3.84 11.33 1.70
CA TRP A 332 4.30 12.58 2.30
C TRP A 332 5.61 12.39 3.04
N GLY A 333 6.57 13.27 2.82
CA GLY A 333 7.82 13.27 3.58
C GLY A 333 7.56 13.58 5.06
N PRO A 334 8.28 12.92 6.00
CA PRO A 334 8.09 13.15 7.43
C PRO A 334 8.41 14.58 7.90
N ASP A 335 9.22 15.31 7.14
CA ASP A 335 9.53 16.72 7.35
C ASP A 335 8.45 17.69 6.84
N GLY A 336 7.49 17.17 6.06
CA GLY A 336 6.45 17.99 5.44
C GLY A 336 6.91 18.77 4.20
N ALA A 337 8.18 18.69 3.83
CA ALA A 337 8.77 19.48 2.74
C ALA A 337 8.49 18.91 1.34
N GLY A 338 7.96 17.70 1.24
CA GLY A 338 7.70 17.11 -0.08
C GLY A 338 6.76 15.92 -0.07
N ILE A 339 6.37 15.51 -1.28
CA ILE A 339 5.57 14.31 -1.54
C ILE A 339 6.30 13.50 -2.61
N ALA A 340 6.86 12.36 -2.20
CA ALA A 340 7.37 11.37 -3.14
C ALA A 340 6.20 10.61 -3.79
N TYR A 341 6.30 10.30 -5.07
CA TYR A 341 5.26 9.57 -5.78
C TYR A 341 5.82 8.80 -6.98
N LEU A 342 5.05 7.87 -7.50
CA LEU A 342 5.38 7.15 -8.72
C LEU A 342 4.66 7.77 -9.92
N ASN A 343 5.37 7.89 -11.04
CA ASN A 343 4.84 8.33 -12.31
C ASN A 343 5.01 7.23 -13.36
N LEU A 344 3.92 6.85 -14.01
CA LEU A 344 3.93 5.79 -15.02
C LEU A 344 4.56 6.30 -16.32
N THR A 345 5.53 5.56 -16.82
CA THR A 345 6.23 5.80 -18.07
C THR A 345 6.04 4.64 -19.06
N ALA A 346 6.58 4.76 -20.25
CA ALA A 346 6.56 3.66 -21.22
C ALA A 346 7.44 2.48 -20.79
N ALA A 347 8.46 2.72 -19.97
CA ALA A 347 9.37 1.68 -19.45
C ALA A 347 8.83 0.98 -18.20
N GLY A 348 8.01 1.67 -17.39
CA GLY A 348 7.51 1.19 -16.11
C GLY A 348 7.05 2.34 -15.23
N ALA A 349 7.62 2.51 -14.04
CA ALA A 349 7.39 3.66 -13.18
C ALA A 349 8.69 4.32 -12.77
N ASP A 350 8.67 5.63 -12.65
CA ASP A 350 9.75 6.46 -12.13
C ASP A 350 9.35 7.09 -10.79
N LEU A 351 10.34 7.28 -9.91
CA LEU A 351 10.19 8.02 -8.67
C LEU A 351 10.32 9.52 -8.94
N ARG A 352 9.36 10.28 -8.43
CA ARG A 352 9.36 11.74 -8.49
C ARG A 352 9.11 12.33 -7.11
N LEU A 353 9.46 13.60 -6.95
CA LEU A 353 9.28 14.37 -5.73
C LEU A 353 8.64 15.72 -6.07
N ILE A 354 7.48 15.99 -5.49
CA ILE A 354 6.91 17.34 -5.44
C ILE A 354 7.51 18.02 -4.22
N GLN A 355 8.29 19.05 -4.41
CA GLN A 355 8.78 19.92 -3.34
C GLN A 355 7.70 20.92 -2.95
N LEU A 356 7.50 21.05 -1.65
CA LEU A 356 6.48 21.90 -1.06
C LEU A 356 7.13 23.06 -0.32
N GLY A 357 6.61 24.26 -0.51
CA GLY A 357 6.94 25.42 0.27
C GLY A 357 6.31 25.38 1.67
N ALA A 358 6.62 26.36 2.49
CA ALA A 358 6.07 26.46 3.84
C ALA A 358 4.53 26.40 3.82
N LEU A 359 3.95 25.73 4.83
CA LEU A 359 2.53 25.71 5.12
C LEU A 359 2.09 27.16 5.43
N GLY A 360 1.51 27.88 4.49
CA GLY A 360 1.27 29.31 4.67
C GLY A 360 0.32 29.96 3.68
N GLY A 361 -0.31 29.19 2.81
CA GLY A 361 -1.44 29.70 2.02
C GLY A 361 -2.66 30.02 2.90
N PRO A 362 -3.66 30.75 2.39
CA PRO A 362 -4.84 31.19 3.15
C PRO A 362 -5.60 30.06 3.86
N ASP A 363 -5.40 28.81 3.45
CA ASP A 363 -6.03 27.60 3.99
C ASP A 363 -5.03 26.60 4.60
N GLY A 364 -3.78 26.99 4.85
CA GLY A 364 -2.74 26.10 5.35
C GLY A 364 -2.26 25.07 4.32
N VAL A 365 -2.55 25.28 3.02
CA VAL A 365 -2.12 24.41 1.92
C VAL A 365 -0.71 24.79 1.49
N PRO A 366 0.24 23.83 1.37
CA PRO A 366 1.57 24.15 0.91
C PRO A 366 1.54 24.53 -0.58
N THR A 367 2.38 25.47 -0.98
CA THR A 367 2.60 25.79 -2.39
C THR A 367 3.55 24.78 -3.02
N VAL A 368 3.33 24.40 -4.26
CA VAL A 368 4.29 23.62 -5.03
C VAL A 368 5.44 24.52 -5.43
N VAL A 369 6.66 24.12 -5.07
CA VAL A 369 7.90 24.81 -5.45
C VAL A 369 8.46 24.21 -6.72
N ASP A 370 8.56 22.88 -6.78
CA ASP A 370 9.07 22.15 -7.94
C ASP A 370 8.51 20.71 -7.98
N ASP A 371 8.65 20.06 -9.12
CA ASP A 371 8.34 18.64 -9.36
C ASP A 371 9.53 17.97 -10.04
N ILE A 372 10.34 17.27 -9.26
CA ILE A 372 11.65 16.76 -9.63
C ILE A 372 11.57 15.28 -9.95
N ALA A 373 12.18 14.84 -11.06
CA ALA A 373 12.41 13.44 -11.33
C ALA A 373 13.61 12.95 -10.50
N LEU A 374 13.37 12.04 -9.55
CA LEU A 374 14.43 11.39 -8.77
C LEU A 374 15.04 10.19 -9.51
N THR A 375 14.25 9.55 -10.37
CA THR A 375 14.71 8.50 -11.28
C THR A 375 14.14 8.73 -12.68
N THR A 376 14.79 8.19 -13.71
CA THR A 376 14.33 8.25 -15.10
C THR A 376 14.54 6.93 -15.80
N ASP A 377 13.58 6.53 -16.66
CA ASP A 377 13.59 5.28 -17.41
C ASP A 377 13.77 4.02 -16.54
N THR A 378 13.30 4.10 -15.30
CA THR A 378 13.33 2.98 -14.35
C THR A 378 12.09 2.09 -14.49
N ARG A 379 12.17 0.90 -13.87
CA ARG A 379 11.07 -0.06 -13.79
C ARG A 379 10.73 -0.32 -12.34
N LEU A 380 10.41 0.75 -11.61
CA LEU A 380 10.00 0.60 -10.22
C LEU A 380 8.71 -0.21 -10.14
N ASP A 381 8.59 -1.00 -9.07
CA ASP A 381 7.42 -1.85 -8.85
C ASP A 381 6.20 -0.98 -8.51
N PRO A 382 5.18 -0.90 -9.37
CA PRO A 382 4.07 0.05 -9.20
C PRO A 382 3.17 -0.29 -8.01
N GLU A 383 3.30 -1.49 -7.46
CA GLU A 383 2.55 -1.97 -6.30
C GLU A 383 3.14 -1.52 -4.98
N SER A 384 4.40 -1.03 -5.01
CA SER A 384 5.15 -0.64 -3.82
C SER A 384 5.19 0.87 -3.70
N ARG A 385 4.39 1.42 -2.79
CA ARG A 385 4.47 2.83 -2.44
C ARG A 385 5.86 3.17 -1.93
N PRO A 386 6.48 4.29 -2.35
CA PRO A 386 7.70 4.80 -1.72
C PRO A 386 7.50 5.05 -0.23
N ALA A 387 8.55 4.92 0.58
CA ALA A 387 8.47 5.19 2.02
C ALA A 387 9.61 6.11 2.46
N GLY A 388 9.27 7.26 3.01
CA GLY A 388 10.21 8.26 3.50
C GLY A 388 10.53 8.10 4.98
N TYR A 389 11.76 8.39 5.37
CA TYR A 389 12.22 8.51 6.74
C TYR A 389 13.15 9.71 6.87
N VAL A 390 12.95 10.51 7.91
CA VAL A 390 13.85 11.61 8.29
C VAL A 390 14.29 11.38 9.71
N PRO A 391 15.59 11.37 10.02
CA PRO A 391 16.10 11.30 11.39
C PRO A 391 15.50 12.40 12.26
N PRO A 392 15.14 12.10 13.51
CA PRO A 392 14.45 13.07 14.38
C PRO A 392 15.20 14.40 14.62
N ASP A 393 16.52 14.36 14.56
CA ASP A 393 17.38 15.54 14.70
C ASP A 393 17.39 16.44 13.46
N LEU A 394 16.91 15.94 12.33
CA LEU A 394 16.73 16.69 11.09
C LEU A 394 15.29 17.15 10.85
N LEU A 395 14.34 16.73 11.69
CA LEU A 395 12.96 17.19 11.59
C LEU A 395 12.85 18.66 12.03
N PRO A 396 11.99 19.46 11.36
CA PRO A 396 11.74 20.82 11.80
C PRO A 396 11.13 20.81 13.22
N GLU A 397 11.54 21.77 14.05
CA GLU A 397 10.94 21.96 15.38
C GLU A 397 9.42 22.12 15.26
N PRO A 398 8.63 21.43 16.11
CA PRO A 398 7.18 21.54 16.07
C PRO A 398 6.76 22.99 16.29
N SER A 399 6.03 23.57 15.33
CA SER A 399 5.51 24.93 15.46
C SER A 399 4.71 25.08 16.74
N ALA A 400 5.04 26.07 17.56
CA ALA A 400 4.40 26.33 18.86
C ALA A 400 2.87 26.53 18.81
N SER A 401 2.30 26.68 17.59
CA SER A 401 0.85 26.75 17.35
C SER A 401 0.14 25.40 17.37
N ALA A 402 0.85 24.27 17.42
CA ALA A 402 0.26 22.92 17.46
C ALA A 402 0.02 22.39 18.89
N LEU A 403 0.47 23.09 19.93
CA LEU A 403 0.15 22.72 21.30
C LEU A 403 -1.28 23.16 21.63
N PRO A 404 -2.19 22.25 22.06
CA PRO A 404 -3.47 22.65 22.59
C PRO A 404 -3.19 23.55 23.80
N SER A 405 -3.64 24.81 23.74
CA SER A 405 -3.56 25.72 24.86
C SER A 405 -4.20 25.06 26.09
N ALA A 406 -3.38 24.74 27.09
CA ALA A 406 -3.83 24.35 28.42
C ALA A 406 -4.37 25.61 29.10
N SER A 407 -5.52 26.10 28.63
CA SER A 407 -6.29 27.15 29.29
C SER A 407 -7.48 26.49 29.95
N GLY A 408 -7.47 26.43 31.23
CA GLY A 408 -8.67 26.08 31.94
C GLY A 408 -8.47 25.67 33.39
N ALA A 409 -8.70 26.65 34.24
CA ALA A 409 -9.22 26.54 35.58
C ALA A 409 -8.27 26.23 36.72
N ALA A 410 -7.64 27.31 37.16
CA ALA A 410 -7.50 27.53 38.60
C ALA A 410 -8.71 28.39 39.06
N GLU A 411 -9.82 27.76 39.37
CA GLU A 411 -10.93 28.41 40.07
C GLU A 411 -10.68 28.33 41.56
N SER A 412 -10.34 29.44 42.11
CA SER A 412 -10.20 29.74 43.53
C SER A 412 -11.50 29.45 44.26
N ALA A 413 -11.51 28.44 45.14
CA ALA A 413 -12.51 28.32 46.18
C ALA A 413 -12.13 29.24 47.36
N ALA A 414 -12.87 30.32 47.51
CA ALA A 414 -12.87 31.14 48.73
C ALA A 414 -13.70 30.42 49.82
N PRO A 415 -13.29 30.49 51.11
CA PRO A 415 -14.09 29.95 52.18
C PRO A 415 -15.21 30.96 52.56
N ALA A 416 -16.42 30.46 52.67
CA ALA A 416 -17.54 31.20 53.26
C ALA A 416 -17.55 31.13 54.78
N PRO A 417 -18.17 32.08 55.46
CA PRO A 417 -18.08 32.32 56.89
C PRO A 417 -18.79 31.33 57.77
#